data_170a5648e932bde7c509064a38be1380
#
_entry.id   170a5648e932bde7c509064a38be1380
#
_cell.length_a   1.000
_cell.length_b   1.000
_cell.length_c   1.000
_cell.angle_alpha   90.00
_cell.angle_beta   90.00
_cell.angle_gamma   90.00
#
_symmetry.space_group_name_H-M   'P 1'
#
loop_
_entity.id
_entity.type
_entity.pdbx_description
1 polymer ?
#
loop_
_entity_poly.entity_id
_entity_poly.type
_entity_poly.pdbx_seq_one_letter_code
_entity_poly.pdbx_strand_id
1 'polypeptide(L)'
;MRILAVDHGQKNLGLALSDETGMLARPLSILPHISKLLDAAQVAEQATRLAAGRIIVGVSYDEAGDPNKAGRQAINFAEILRQQIDLPVELWDESLTTQDARAARIASGAPRKKRAGHLDDVAAAVLLQNYLDNHLQTAHES
;
A
#
# COMPACT_ATOMS: atom_id res chain seq x y z
N MET A 1 13.62 -10.15 0.87
CA MET A 1 12.76 -9.87 -0.30
C MET A 1 12.11 -8.51 -0.14
N ARG A 2 12.24 -7.66 -1.13
CA ARG A 2 11.56 -6.36 -1.13
C ARG A 2 10.10 -6.52 -1.46
N ILE A 3 9.26 -5.77 -0.77
CA ILE A 3 7.81 -5.78 -0.96
C ILE A 3 7.38 -4.37 -1.32
N LEU A 4 6.57 -4.26 -2.37
CA LEU A 4 6.01 -2.99 -2.82
C LEU A 4 4.57 -2.91 -2.36
N ALA A 5 4.19 -1.80 -1.73
CA ALA A 5 2.81 -1.56 -1.31
C ALA A 5 2.20 -0.45 -2.14
N VAL A 6 0.92 -0.61 -2.46
CA VAL A 6 0.14 0.36 -3.21
C VAL A 6 -1.08 0.75 -2.39
N ASP A 7 -1.21 2.05 -2.12
CA ASP A 7 -2.43 2.64 -1.60
C ASP A 7 -3.16 3.30 -2.77
N HIS A 8 -4.23 2.66 -3.24
CA HIS A 8 -4.94 3.07 -4.45
C HIS A 8 -5.96 4.14 -4.11
N GLY A 9 -5.67 5.39 -4.49
CA GLY A 9 -6.59 6.51 -4.27
C GLY A 9 -7.29 6.94 -5.55
N GLN A 10 -8.23 7.87 -5.41
CA GLN A 10 -8.99 8.39 -6.55
C GLN A 10 -8.16 9.28 -7.45
N LYS A 11 -7.29 10.08 -6.86
CA LYS A 11 -6.45 11.04 -7.59
C LYS A 11 -5.02 10.56 -7.76
N ASN A 12 -4.52 9.84 -6.79
CA ASN A 12 -3.13 9.41 -6.75
C ASN A 12 -3.00 8.01 -6.20
N LEU A 13 -1.93 7.34 -6.58
CA LEU A 13 -1.52 6.09 -5.98
C LEU A 13 -0.29 6.36 -5.12
N GLY A 14 -0.36 6.01 -3.84
CA GLY A 14 0.80 6.07 -2.96
C GLY A 14 1.56 4.76 -3.04
N LEU A 15 2.88 4.83 -3.15
CA LEU A 15 3.75 3.66 -3.20
C LEU A 15 4.72 3.68 -2.03
N ALA A 16 4.96 2.51 -1.47
CA ALA A 16 5.98 2.31 -0.44
C ALA A 16 6.77 1.05 -0.76
N LEU A 17 8.02 1.01 -0.34
CA LEU A 17 8.90 -0.11 -0.61
C LEU A 17 9.58 -0.54 0.69
N SER A 18 9.68 -1.85 0.93
CA SER A 18 10.45 -2.35 2.05
C SER A 18 11.92 -2.46 1.69
N ASP A 19 12.76 -2.58 2.72
CA ASP A 19 14.16 -2.92 2.51
C ASP A 19 14.28 -4.40 2.07
N GLU A 20 15.49 -4.82 1.75
CA GLU A 20 15.75 -6.19 1.29
C GLU A 20 15.39 -7.23 2.33
N THR A 21 15.49 -6.90 3.61
CA THR A 21 15.19 -7.82 4.70
C THR A 21 13.69 -7.98 4.93
N GLY A 22 12.87 -7.05 4.41
CA GLY A 22 11.44 -7.07 4.65
C GLY A 22 11.05 -6.62 6.05
N MET A 23 11.87 -5.80 6.70
CA MET A 23 11.62 -5.35 8.07
C MET A 23 11.10 -3.92 8.15
N LEU A 24 11.58 -3.04 7.27
CA LEU A 24 11.26 -1.61 7.34
C LEU A 24 10.63 -1.13 6.03
N ALA A 25 9.56 -0.35 6.16
CA ALA A 25 8.86 0.27 5.03
C ALA A 25 9.29 1.73 4.89
N ARG A 26 9.43 2.18 3.64
CA ARG A 26 9.73 3.58 3.31
C ARG A 26 8.73 4.09 2.29
N PRO A 27 8.30 5.35 2.40
CA PRO A 27 7.56 5.98 1.30
C PRO A 27 8.43 5.99 0.06
N LEU A 28 7.85 5.66 -1.08
CA LEU A 28 8.59 5.60 -2.34
C LEU A 28 8.23 6.75 -3.26
N SER A 29 6.96 6.86 -3.63
CA SER A 29 6.51 7.90 -4.55
C SER A 29 4.99 7.99 -4.54
N ILE A 30 4.49 9.05 -5.17
CA ILE A 30 3.07 9.24 -5.43
C ILE A 30 2.92 9.34 -6.95
N LEU A 31 2.08 8.47 -7.53
CA LEU A 31 1.79 8.47 -8.95
C LEU A 31 0.42 9.04 -9.20
N PRO A 32 0.24 9.99 -10.14
CA PRO A 32 -1.09 10.47 -10.47
C PRO A 32 -1.90 9.36 -11.13
N HIS A 33 -3.17 9.29 -10.77
CA HIS A 33 -4.09 8.35 -11.40
C HIS A 33 -4.37 8.80 -12.83
N ILE A 34 -4.20 7.91 -13.80
CA ILE A 34 -4.50 8.17 -15.22
C ILE A 34 -5.64 7.25 -15.64
N SER A 35 -5.38 5.95 -15.65
CA SER A 35 -6.38 4.91 -15.88
C SER A 35 -5.89 3.67 -15.16
N LYS A 36 -6.81 2.73 -14.88
CA LYS A 36 -6.43 1.51 -14.17
C LYS A 36 -5.36 0.72 -14.92
N LEU A 37 -5.46 0.64 -16.24
CA LEU A 37 -4.48 -0.06 -17.06
C LEU A 37 -3.11 0.60 -17.00
N LEU A 38 -3.05 1.92 -17.16
CA LEU A 38 -1.78 2.65 -17.13
C LEU A 38 -1.20 2.67 -15.72
N ASP A 39 -2.03 2.83 -14.70
CA ASP A 39 -1.58 2.78 -13.30
C ASP A 39 -0.96 1.44 -12.99
N ALA A 40 -1.61 0.34 -13.40
CA ALA A 40 -1.09 -1.00 -13.20
C ALA A 40 0.22 -1.21 -13.95
N ALA A 41 0.33 -0.69 -15.16
CA ALA A 41 1.57 -0.79 -15.94
C ALA A 41 2.72 -0.06 -15.23
N GLN A 42 2.46 1.12 -14.68
CA GLN A 42 3.48 1.89 -13.96
C GLN A 42 3.91 1.19 -12.68
N VAL A 43 2.96 0.62 -11.94
CA VAL A 43 3.28 -0.13 -10.72
C VAL A 43 4.10 -1.38 -11.06
N ALA A 44 3.72 -2.11 -12.11
CA ALA A 44 4.45 -3.28 -12.56
C ALA A 44 5.90 -2.93 -12.96
N GLU A 45 6.07 -1.81 -13.67
CA GLU A 45 7.39 -1.33 -14.05
C GLU A 45 8.25 -0.99 -12.82
N GLN A 46 7.67 -0.29 -11.84
CA GLN A 46 8.37 0.05 -10.62
C GLN A 46 8.78 -1.22 -9.85
N ALA A 47 7.88 -2.18 -9.74
CA ALA A 47 8.15 -3.43 -9.05
C ALA A 47 9.31 -4.18 -9.70
N THR A 48 9.32 -4.23 -11.03
CA THR A 48 10.39 -4.90 -11.77
C THR A 48 11.72 -4.17 -11.60
N ARG A 49 11.69 -2.86 -11.76
CA ARG A 49 12.90 -2.03 -11.68
C ARG A 49 13.54 -2.11 -10.28
N LEU A 50 12.71 -2.17 -9.24
CA LEU A 50 13.17 -2.18 -7.86
C LEU A 50 13.38 -3.60 -7.32
N ALA A 51 13.22 -4.61 -8.15
CA ALA A 51 13.38 -6.01 -7.78
C ALA A 51 12.48 -6.43 -6.61
N ALA A 52 11.24 -5.95 -6.60
CA ALA A 52 10.25 -6.38 -5.62
C ALA A 52 9.86 -7.84 -5.89
N GLY A 53 9.70 -8.61 -4.81
CA GLY A 53 9.29 -10.00 -4.91
C GLY A 53 7.80 -10.21 -4.65
N ARG A 54 7.10 -9.19 -4.21
CA ARG A 54 5.68 -9.23 -3.91
C ARG A 54 5.11 -7.82 -3.93
N ILE A 55 3.82 -7.71 -4.28
CA ILE A 55 3.09 -6.44 -4.21
C ILE A 55 1.90 -6.63 -3.27
N ILE A 56 1.67 -5.66 -2.39
CA ILE A 56 0.44 -5.64 -1.59
C ILE A 56 -0.38 -4.42 -1.98
N VAL A 57 -1.70 -4.58 -2.00
CA VAL A 57 -2.66 -3.52 -2.32
C VAL A 57 -3.61 -3.36 -1.15
N GLY A 58 -3.71 -2.17 -0.60
CA GLY A 58 -4.59 -1.88 0.52
C GLY A 58 -6.05 -1.85 0.08
N VAL A 59 -6.92 -2.48 0.87
CA VAL A 59 -8.36 -2.54 0.60
C VAL A 59 -9.11 -1.97 1.79
N SER A 60 -10.05 -1.07 1.52
CA SER A 60 -10.90 -0.44 2.50
C SER A 60 -12.23 -1.19 2.59
N TYR A 61 -12.68 -1.48 3.81
CA TYR A 61 -13.92 -2.22 4.09
C TYR A 61 -14.88 -1.36 4.89
N ASP A 62 -16.18 -1.64 4.74
CA ASP A 62 -17.21 -0.98 5.53
C ASP A 62 -17.42 -1.70 6.87
N GLU A 63 -18.38 -1.20 7.68
CA GLU A 63 -18.64 -1.77 9.00
C GLU A 63 -19.16 -3.21 8.96
N ALA A 64 -19.80 -3.58 7.85
CA ALA A 64 -20.31 -4.94 7.67
C ALA A 64 -19.22 -5.92 7.21
N GLY A 65 -18.01 -5.44 6.94
CA GLY A 65 -16.92 -6.28 6.48
C GLY A 65 -16.86 -6.46 4.97
N ASP A 66 -17.67 -5.73 4.22
CA ASP A 66 -17.64 -5.76 2.76
C ASP A 66 -16.76 -4.63 2.23
N PRO A 67 -16.10 -4.83 1.06
CA PRO A 67 -15.35 -3.73 0.47
C PRO A 67 -16.27 -2.54 0.18
N ASN A 68 -15.86 -1.35 0.60
CA ASN A 68 -16.59 -0.14 0.24
C ASN A 68 -16.22 0.24 -1.21
N LYS A 69 -16.67 1.41 -1.69
CA LYS A 69 -16.42 1.82 -3.07
C LYS A 69 -14.92 1.86 -3.38
N ALA A 70 -14.13 2.47 -2.49
CA ALA A 70 -12.68 2.54 -2.67
C ALA A 70 -12.05 1.14 -2.63
N GLY A 71 -12.53 0.28 -1.74
CA GLY A 71 -12.05 -1.10 -1.64
C GLY A 71 -12.32 -1.90 -2.92
N ARG A 72 -13.51 -1.75 -3.50
CA ARG A 72 -13.83 -2.43 -4.75
C ARG A 72 -12.94 -1.96 -5.89
N GLN A 73 -12.63 -0.66 -5.94
CA GLN A 73 -11.72 -0.13 -6.94
C GLN A 73 -10.29 -0.67 -6.76
N ALA A 74 -9.84 -0.78 -5.52
CA ALA A 74 -8.53 -1.35 -5.21
C ALA A 74 -8.45 -2.83 -5.61
N ILE A 75 -9.49 -3.60 -5.32
CA ILE A 75 -9.55 -5.02 -5.70
C ILE A 75 -9.50 -5.15 -7.23
N ASN A 76 -10.27 -4.34 -7.95
CA ASN A 76 -10.26 -4.34 -9.41
C ASN A 76 -8.89 -3.97 -9.97
N PHE A 77 -8.24 -2.96 -9.38
CA PHE A 77 -6.88 -2.59 -9.74
C PHE A 77 -5.90 -3.76 -9.53
N ALA A 78 -6.02 -4.46 -8.40
CA ALA A 78 -5.16 -5.60 -8.12
C ALA A 78 -5.34 -6.72 -9.15
N GLU A 79 -6.57 -6.96 -9.61
CA GLU A 79 -6.83 -7.96 -10.65
C GLU A 79 -6.17 -7.58 -11.98
N ILE A 80 -6.25 -6.30 -12.35
CA ILE A 80 -5.58 -5.82 -13.57
C ILE A 80 -4.07 -5.96 -13.43
N LEU A 81 -3.54 -5.62 -12.26
CA LEU A 81 -2.11 -5.72 -11.99
C LEU A 81 -1.62 -7.17 -12.10
N ARG A 82 -2.39 -8.13 -11.59
CA ARG A 82 -2.06 -9.55 -11.67
C ARG A 82 -1.92 -10.04 -13.11
N GLN A 83 -2.63 -9.43 -14.04
CA GLN A 83 -2.55 -9.79 -15.45
C GLN A 83 -1.30 -9.23 -16.12
N GLN A 84 -0.64 -8.26 -15.52
CA GLN A 84 0.51 -7.58 -16.12
C GLN A 84 1.84 -7.99 -15.50
N ILE A 85 1.84 -8.74 -14.41
CA ILE A 85 3.07 -9.09 -13.71
C ILE A 85 2.97 -10.50 -13.12
N ASP A 86 4.09 -11.21 -13.06
CA ASP A 86 4.14 -12.57 -12.51
C ASP A 86 4.36 -12.62 -11.01
N LEU A 87 4.54 -11.48 -10.37
CA LEU A 87 4.71 -11.43 -8.92
C LEU A 87 3.40 -11.68 -8.19
N PRO A 88 3.44 -12.26 -6.99
CA PRO A 88 2.24 -12.33 -6.16
C PRO A 88 1.71 -10.94 -5.83
N VAL A 89 0.42 -10.74 -6.01
CA VAL A 89 -0.28 -9.50 -5.65
C VAL A 89 -1.28 -9.87 -4.57
N GLU A 90 -1.07 -9.38 -3.36
CA GLU A 90 -1.86 -9.71 -2.19
C GLU A 90 -2.68 -8.51 -1.75
N LEU A 91 -3.93 -8.77 -1.35
CA LEU A 91 -4.78 -7.73 -0.77
C LEU A 91 -4.55 -7.67 0.74
N TRP A 92 -4.54 -6.46 1.28
CA TRP A 92 -4.35 -6.24 2.72
C TRP A 92 -5.37 -5.25 3.23
N ASP A 93 -6.00 -5.55 4.36
CA ASP A 93 -7.03 -4.70 4.96
C ASP A 93 -6.40 -3.45 5.54
N GLU A 94 -6.61 -2.30 4.90
CA GLU A 94 -6.01 -1.04 5.35
C GLU A 94 -6.67 -0.48 6.62
N SER A 95 -7.83 -1.00 7.04
CA SER A 95 -8.44 -0.55 8.30
C SER A 95 -7.57 -0.91 9.50
N LEU A 96 -6.72 -1.92 9.37
CA LEU A 96 -5.76 -2.29 10.40
C LEU A 96 -4.68 -1.24 10.62
N THR A 97 -4.50 -0.31 9.68
CA THR A 97 -3.43 0.69 9.71
C THR A 97 -3.91 2.11 9.95
N THR A 98 -5.20 2.39 9.79
CA THR A 98 -5.74 3.75 9.84
C THR A 98 -5.47 4.42 11.19
N GLN A 99 -5.68 3.72 12.28
CA GLN A 99 -5.45 4.24 13.62
C GLN A 99 -3.97 4.49 13.87
N ASP A 100 -3.12 3.57 13.40
CA ASP A 100 -1.68 3.72 13.54
C ASP A 100 -1.18 4.93 12.75
N ALA A 101 -1.72 5.17 11.57
CA ALA A 101 -1.37 6.32 10.76
C ALA A 101 -1.76 7.63 11.46
N ARG A 102 -2.94 7.68 12.10
CA ARG A 102 -3.37 8.83 12.86
C ARG A 102 -2.48 9.07 14.07
N ALA A 103 -2.17 8.02 14.81
CA ALA A 103 -1.31 8.11 15.97
C ALA A 103 0.08 8.60 15.59
N ALA A 104 0.64 8.09 14.51
CA ALA A 104 1.96 8.50 14.02
C ALA A 104 1.96 9.99 13.64
N ARG A 105 0.90 10.47 13.00
CA ARG A 105 0.80 11.88 12.60
C ARG A 105 0.62 12.80 13.80
N ILE A 106 -0.19 12.39 14.77
CA ILE A 106 -0.38 13.15 16.00
C ILE A 106 0.94 13.22 16.78
N ALA A 107 1.64 12.11 16.88
CA ALA A 107 2.92 12.05 17.56
C ALA A 107 3.99 12.92 16.89
N SER A 108 3.96 13.02 15.56
CA SER A 108 4.90 13.86 14.84
C SER A 108 4.59 15.36 14.95
N GLY A 109 3.39 15.71 15.43
CA GLY A 109 2.97 17.10 15.55
C GLY A 109 2.77 17.82 14.23
N ALA A 110 2.65 17.10 13.13
CA ALA A 110 2.51 17.70 11.80
C ALA A 110 1.20 18.45 11.66
N PRO A 111 1.20 19.67 11.08
CA PRO A 111 -0.03 20.42 10.84
C PRO A 111 -0.98 19.67 9.92
N ARG A 112 -2.28 19.85 10.16
CA ARG A 112 -3.31 19.14 9.42
C ARG A 112 -3.22 19.33 7.90
N LYS A 113 -2.88 20.54 7.46
CA LYS A 113 -2.75 20.87 6.03
C LYS A 113 -1.57 20.13 5.37
N LYS A 114 -0.45 20.05 6.06
CA LYS A 114 0.71 19.32 5.57
C LYS A 114 0.45 17.82 5.51
N ARG A 115 -0.32 17.31 6.47
CA ARG A 115 -0.69 15.89 6.47
C ARG A 115 -1.54 15.52 5.27
N ALA A 116 -2.45 16.41 4.85
CA ALA A 116 -3.30 16.15 3.70
C ALA A 116 -2.52 16.03 2.39
N GLY A 117 -1.42 16.79 2.25
CA GLY A 117 -0.61 16.78 1.03
C GLY A 117 0.32 15.58 0.88
N HIS A 118 0.57 14.85 1.98
CA HIS A 118 1.52 13.72 1.99
C HIS A 118 0.88 12.41 2.45
N LEU A 119 -0.46 12.36 2.49
CA LEU A 119 -1.17 11.21 3.03
C LEU A 119 -0.97 9.94 2.21
N ASP A 120 -0.83 10.07 0.89
CA ASP A 120 -0.84 8.89 0.01
C ASP A 120 0.40 8.04 0.19
N ASP A 121 1.60 8.64 0.22
CA ASP A 121 2.83 7.88 0.38
C ASP A 121 3.04 7.43 1.84
N VAL A 122 2.66 8.27 2.80
CA VAL A 122 2.72 7.90 4.23
C VAL A 122 1.73 6.77 4.50
N ALA A 123 0.53 6.84 3.94
CA ALA A 123 -0.46 5.78 4.10
C ALA A 123 0.04 4.45 3.54
N ALA A 124 0.71 4.49 2.38
CA ALA A 124 1.29 3.29 1.80
C ALA A 124 2.41 2.71 2.68
N ALA A 125 3.24 3.57 3.27
CA ALA A 125 4.31 3.14 4.17
C ALA A 125 3.75 2.52 5.45
N VAL A 126 2.71 3.11 6.03
CA VAL A 126 2.06 2.57 7.22
C VAL A 126 1.38 1.23 6.91
N LEU A 127 0.71 1.15 5.78
CA LEU A 127 0.11 -0.09 5.29
C LEU A 127 1.16 -1.20 5.18
N LEU A 128 2.28 -0.88 4.54
CA LEU A 128 3.36 -1.85 4.34
C LEU A 128 3.98 -2.25 5.68
N GLN A 129 4.25 -1.30 6.57
CA GLN A 129 4.86 -1.61 7.86
C GLN A 129 3.95 -2.52 8.69
N ASN A 130 2.65 -2.26 8.66
CA ASN A 130 1.69 -3.13 9.34
C ASN A 130 1.71 -4.55 8.78
N TYR A 131 1.77 -4.67 7.46
CA TYR A 131 1.89 -5.95 6.79
C TYR A 131 3.17 -6.69 7.22
N LEU A 132 4.30 -6.00 7.21
CA LEU A 132 5.59 -6.58 7.58
C LEU A 132 5.59 -7.04 9.03
N ASP A 133 5.08 -6.22 9.93
CA ASP A 133 5.04 -6.54 11.36
C ASP A 133 4.18 -7.77 11.64
N ASN A 134 3.06 -7.90 10.96
CA ASN A 134 2.18 -9.06 11.11
C ASN A 134 2.84 -10.34 10.60
N HIS A 135 3.58 -10.26 9.52
CA HIS A 135 4.27 -11.42 8.96
C HIS A 135 5.46 -11.83 9.80
N LEU A 136 6.18 -10.87 10.38
CA LEU A 136 7.27 -11.17 11.29
C LEU A 136 6.77 -11.86 12.56
N GLN A 137 5.66 -11.40 13.12
CA GLN A 137 5.05 -12.05 14.28
C GLN A 137 4.65 -13.47 13.98
N THR A 138 4.02 -13.71 12.83
CA THR A 138 3.63 -15.06 12.41
C THR A 138 4.85 -15.96 12.26
N ALA A 139 5.94 -15.44 11.70
CA ALA A 139 7.17 -16.21 11.56
C ALA A 139 7.78 -16.58 12.91
N HIS A 140 7.67 -15.70 13.91
CA HIS A 140 8.17 -15.96 15.25
C HIS A 140 7.31 -16.95 16.03
N GLU A 141 6.02 -16.99 15.75
CA GLU A 141 5.08 -17.89 16.40
C GLU A 141 5.15 -19.30 15.86
N SER A 142 5.68 -19.47 14.68
CA SER A 142 5.80 -20.77 14.05
C SER A 142 7.18 -21.40 14.34
#